data_cb69f450d5fabd009ab29fabf4832f91
#
_entry.id   cb69f450d5fabd009ab29fabf4832f91
#
_cell.length_a   1.000
_cell.length_b   1.000
_cell.length_c   1.000
_cell.angle_alpha   90.00
_cell.angle_beta   90.00
_cell.angle_gamma   90.00
#
_symmetry.space_group_name_H-M   'P 1'
#
loop_
_entity.id
_entity.type
_entity.pdbx_description
1 polymer ?
#
loop_
_entity_poly.entity_id
_entity_poly.type
_entity_poly.pdbx_seq_one_letter_code
_entity_poly.pdbx_strand_id
1 'polypeptide(L)'
;MLPVLEGPEIVLGLCSPIGTDNDKITALVVKHLHIYGYSTSTLKLTELMRSIVLKGQPLIESPVEKRYDTYIRYANRLREIYDSDDALVMLSCLAIRNEREKLRNGGKGHQPNHAYILDQLKRKEEADTLRQVYGRLFILISIYSEKEARVRRLANRIREDYSIAKPTLEHETAARLLIARDEEEQGEPHGQRLREVFPLADLFVNIDDLQQAERVIDRFFRSFFGANNFSPMKDEYGMYIAKAASLRSLDLSRQVGAAIFSDKGEVIALGCNEVPKPEGGSYWAEDSDDQRDYAIGGDENEKIKRALLLDVAR
;
A
#
# COMPACT_ATOMS: atom_id res chain seq x y z
N MET A 1 -26.14 20.89 -26.68
CA MET A 1 -24.98 20.56 -25.85
C MET A 1 -25.39 19.42 -24.94
N LEU A 2 -24.81 18.25 -25.05
CA LEU A 2 -25.07 17.18 -24.10
C LEU A 2 -24.53 17.63 -22.74
N PRO A 3 -25.25 17.37 -21.63
CA PRO A 3 -24.73 17.70 -20.29
C PRO A 3 -23.40 16.96 -20.11
N VAL A 4 -22.38 17.68 -19.65
CA VAL A 4 -21.12 17.05 -19.22
C VAL A 4 -21.49 16.14 -18.07
N LEU A 5 -21.29 14.82 -18.22
CA LEU A 5 -21.53 13.87 -17.16
C LEU A 5 -20.59 14.22 -16.00
N GLU A 6 -21.18 14.56 -14.86
CA GLU A 6 -20.41 14.77 -13.63
C GLU A 6 -19.84 13.41 -13.17
N GLY A 7 -18.52 13.33 -13.12
CA GLY A 7 -17.83 12.16 -12.58
C GLY A 7 -17.89 12.12 -11.05
N PRO A 8 -17.75 10.94 -10.45
CA PRO A 8 -17.75 10.81 -8.99
C PRO A 8 -16.54 11.51 -8.36
N GLU A 9 -16.63 11.77 -7.08
CA GLU A 9 -15.48 12.14 -6.24
C GLU A 9 -14.59 10.91 -6.03
N ILE A 10 -13.27 11.05 -6.19
CA ILE A 10 -12.30 9.95 -6.10
C ILE A 10 -11.31 10.24 -4.95
N VAL A 11 -10.91 9.20 -4.23
CA VAL A 11 -9.87 9.28 -3.20
C VAL A 11 -8.71 8.38 -3.59
N LEU A 12 -7.51 8.93 -3.68
CA LEU A 12 -6.29 8.17 -3.96
C LEU A 12 -5.41 8.17 -2.71
N GLY A 13 -4.94 7.00 -2.30
CA GLY A 13 -3.95 6.83 -1.26
C GLY A 13 -2.59 6.50 -1.87
N LEU A 14 -1.54 7.22 -1.48
CA LEU A 14 -0.18 6.89 -1.87
C LEU A 14 0.52 6.15 -0.74
N CYS A 15 1.13 5.03 -1.07
CA CYS A 15 1.92 4.22 -0.16
C CYS A 15 3.33 4.08 -0.72
N SER A 16 4.33 4.48 0.04
CA SER A 16 5.72 4.43 -0.39
C SER A 16 6.68 4.28 0.78
N PRO A 17 7.82 3.59 0.59
CA PRO A 17 8.87 3.56 1.60
C PRO A 17 9.61 4.90 1.70
N ILE A 18 10.17 5.18 2.88
CA ILE A 18 11.04 6.35 3.11
C ILE A 18 12.19 6.39 2.09
N GLY A 19 12.54 7.60 1.66
CA GLY A 19 13.55 7.84 0.62
C GLY A 19 12.99 7.82 -0.80
N THR A 20 11.67 7.61 -0.96
CA THR A 20 10.97 7.73 -2.24
C THR A 20 10.55 9.19 -2.47
N ASP A 21 10.65 9.67 -3.70
CA ASP A 21 10.23 11.02 -4.10
C ASP A 21 8.78 10.99 -4.61
N ASN A 22 7.83 11.05 -3.68
CA ASN A 22 6.41 10.95 -4.01
C ASN A 22 5.90 12.11 -4.86
N ASP A 23 6.50 13.29 -4.76
CA ASP A 23 6.02 14.49 -5.44
C ASP A 23 6.01 14.30 -6.97
N LYS A 24 6.97 13.54 -7.51
CA LYS A 24 7.02 13.20 -8.95
C LYS A 24 5.84 12.34 -9.39
N ILE A 25 5.50 11.32 -8.62
CA ILE A 25 4.35 10.45 -8.94
C ILE A 25 3.04 11.20 -8.72
N THR A 26 2.93 11.98 -7.64
CA THR A 26 1.79 12.86 -7.41
C THR A 26 1.55 13.80 -8.59
N ALA A 27 2.61 14.42 -9.12
CA ALA A 27 2.50 15.29 -10.29
C ALA A 27 2.00 14.55 -11.54
N LEU A 28 2.46 13.32 -11.79
CA LEU A 28 1.96 12.47 -12.88
C LEU A 28 0.48 12.10 -12.68
N VAL A 29 0.09 11.70 -11.48
CA VAL A 29 -1.30 11.39 -11.12
C VAL A 29 -2.20 12.61 -11.36
N VAL A 30 -1.81 13.78 -10.85
CA VAL A 30 -2.52 15.06 -11.06
C VAL A 30 -2.66 15.39 -12.54
N LYS A 31 -1.56 15.27 -13.31
CA LYS A 31 -1.57 15.51 -14.77
C LYS A 31 -2.62 14.63 -15.46
N HIS A 32 -2.65 13.34 -15.17
CA HIS A 32 -3.59 12.42 -15.81
C HIS A 32 -5.03 12.64 -15.36
N LEU A 33 -5.28 12.94 -14.09
CA LEU A 33 -6.62 13.31 -13.61
C LEU A 33 -7.16 14.56 -14.30
N HIS A 34 -6.32 15.57 -14.52
CA HIS A 34 -6.71 16.79 -15.24
C HIS A 34 -7.12 16.51 -16.69
N ILE A 35 -6.52 15.52 -17.37
CA ILE A 35 -6.93 15.11 -18.73
C ILE A 35 -8.40 14.66 -18.74
N TYR A 36 -8.87 14.06 -17.66
CA TYR A 36 -10.27 13.63 -17.50
C TYR A 36 -11.18 14.66 -16.82
N GLY A 37 -10.70 15.92 -16.72
CA GLY A 37 -11.49 17.02 -16.17
C GLY A 37 -11.64 17.03 -14.65
N TYR A 38 -10.79 16.27 -13.93
CA TYR A 38 -10.76 16.26 -12.47
C TYR A 38 -9.88 17.37 -11.93
N SER A 39 -10.40 18.14 -10.99
CA SER A 39 -9.59 18.98 -10.09
C SER A 39 -9.03 18.11 -8.95
N THR A 40 -7.97 18.55 -8.29
CA THR A 40 -7.27 17.76 -7.29
C THR A 40 -6.93 18.54 -6.04
N SER A 41 -7.01 17.89 -4.88
CA SER A 41 -6.49 18.37 -3.60
C SER A 41 -5.54 17.33 -3.01
N THR A 42 -4.29 17.71 -2.75
CA THR A 42 -3.31 16.82 -2.09
C THR A 42 -3.28 17.11 -0.60
N LEU A 43 -3.50 16.09 0.21
CA LEU A 43 -3.52 16.13 1.66
C LEU A 43 -2.35 15.28 2.19
N LYS A 44 -1.34 15.94 2.78
CA LYS A 44 -0.21 15.24 3.41
C LYS A 44 -0.56 14.90 4.86
N LEU A 45 -0.55 13.62 5.21
CA LEU A 45 -0.83 13.17 6.58
C LEU A 45 0.08 13.84 7.60
N THR A 46 1.33 14.08 7.23
CA THR A 46 2.31 14.79 8.06
C THR A 46 1.91 16.25 8.33
N GLU A 47 1.19 16.90 7.43
CA GLU A 47 0.67 18.26 7.64
C GLU A 47 -0.57 18.25 8.54
N LEU A 48 -1.43 17.23 8.39
CA LEU A 48 -2.59 17.05 9.27
C LEU A 48 -2.17 16.83 10.72
N MET A 49 -1.08 16.09 10.95
CA MET A 49 -0.53 15.89 12.29
C MET A 49 -0.15 17.21 12.98
N ARG A 50 0.33 18.21 12.23
CA ARG A 50 0.68 19.54 12.77
C ARG A 50 -0.54 20.31 13.30
N SER A 51 -1.73 20.00 12.84
CA SER A 51 -2.96 20.63 13.32
C SER A 51 -3.39 20.14 14.72
N ILE A 52 -2.80 19.07 15.22
CA ILE A 52 -3.03 18.49 16.53
C ILE A 52 -1.84 18.85 17.42
N VAL A 53 -2.07 19.22 18.66
CA VAL A 53 -1.00 19.52 19.62
C VAL A 53 -0.91 18.44 20.68
N LEU A 54 0.14 17.62 20.62
CA LEU A 54 0.47 16.66 21.66
C LEU A 54 1.49 17.24 22.63
N LYS A 55 1.09 17.42 23.90
CA LYS A 55 2.00 17.93 24.94
C LYS A 55 3.22 17.02 25.11
N GLY A 56 4.41 17.60 25.09
CA GLY A 56 5.67 16.88 25.27
C GLY A 56 6.17 16.10 24.03
N GLN A 57 5.51 16.25 22.89
CA GLN A 57 5.87 15.59 21.63
C GLN A 57 6.03 16.63 20.50
N PRO A 58 7.15 17.35 20.44
CA PRO A 58 7.36 18.34 19.37
C PRO A 58 7.63 17.64 18.04
N LEU A 59 7.09 18.21 16.96
CA LEU A 59 7.45 17.85 15.58
C LEU A 59 8.67 18.69 15.19
N ILE A 60 9.78 18.03 14.85
CA ILE A 60 11.05 18.65 14.49
C ILE A 60 11.22 18.56 12.97
N GLU A 61 11.54 19.67 12.31
CA GLU A 61 11.66 19.70 10.84
C GLU A 61 13.09 19.45 10.35
N SER A 62 14.10 19.78 11.11
CA SER A 62 15.51 19.60 10.77
C SER A 62 16.32 19.23 12.03
N PRO A 63 17.35 18.37 11.91
CA PRO A 63 17.76 17.66 10.69
C PRO A 63 16.78 16.54 10.27
N VAL A 64 16.92 16.05 9.04
CA VAL A 64 16.04 15.05 8.40
C VAL A 64 15.83 13.81 9.28
N GLU A 65 16.87 13.31 9.93
CA GLU A 65 16.76 12.14 10.82
C GLU A 65 15.81 12.41 12.00
N LYS A 66 15.94 13.57 12.64
CA LYS A 66 15.06 13.98 13.74
C LYS A 66 13.64 14.23 13.26
N ARG A 67 13.49 14.75 12.04
CA ARG A 67 12.18 14.92 11.42
C ARG A 67 11.48 13.57 11.30
N TYR A 68 12.11 12.58 10.66
CA TYR A 68 11.50 11.25 10.53
C TYR A 68 11.21 10.61 11.90
N ASP A 69 12.16 10.66 12.82
CA ASP A 69 12.00 10.10 14.16
C ASP A 69 10.82 10.71 14.92
N THR A 70 10.74 12.04 14.96
CA THR A 70 9.66 12.73 15.69
C THR A 70 8.30 12.51 15.04
N TYR A 71 8.23 12.51 13.70
CA TYR A 71 6.97 12.27 12.99
C TYR A 71 6.46 10.84 13.14
N ILE A 72 7.35 9.84 13.11
CA ILE A 72 6.96 8.44 13.36
C ILE A 72 6.44 8.30 14.79
N ARG A 73 7.17 8.78 15.79
CA ARG A 73 6.72 8.73 17.20
C ARG A 73 5.41 9.47 17.43
N TYR A 74 5.22 10.60 16.78
CA TYR A 74 4.00 11.37 16.87
C TYR A 74 2.81 10.60 16.30
N ALA A 75 2.98 9.96 15.13
CA ALA A 75 1.98 9.11 14.53
C ALA A 75 1.61 7.93 15.43
N ASN A 76 2.60 7.23 15.99
CA ASN A 76 2.39 6.13 16.94
C ASN A 76 1.61 6.61 18.18
N ARG A 77 2.00 7.76 18.72
CA ARG A 77 1.33 8.33 19.91
C ARG A 77 -0.12 8.75 19.62
N LEU A 78 -0.41 9.26 18.42
CA LEU A 78 -1.80 9.52 18.02
C LEU A 78 -2.62 8.24 18.00
N ARG A 79 -2.12 7.17 17.38
CA ARG A 79 -2.81 5.87 17.34
C ARG A 79 -3.02 5.29 18.74
N GLU A 80 -2.04 5.41 19.61
CA GLU A 80 -2.15 4.99 21.02
C GLU A 80 -3.20 5.79 21.79
N ILE A 81 -3.22 7.12 21.67
CA ILE A 81 -4.19 7.99 22.37
C ILE A 81 -5.62 7.70 21.93
N TYR A 82 -5.83 7.46 20.65
CA TYR A 82 -7.16 7.17 20.10
C TYR A 82 -7.50 5.67 20.13
N ASP A 83 -6.58 4.83 20.60
CA ASP A 83 -6.70 3.36 20.57
C ASP A 83 -7.14 2.85 19.20
N SER A 84 -6.53 3.38 18.15
CA SER A 84 -6.93 3.11 16.77
C SER A 84 -5.76 3.22 15.80
N ASP A 85 -5.51 2.14 15.09
CA ASP A 85 -4.43 2.02 14.12
C ASP A 85 -4.66 2.84 12.84
N ASP A 86 -5.89 3.25 12.59
CA ASP A 86 -6.32 4.09 11.47
C ASP A 86 -6.55 5.57 11.85
N ALA A 87 -6.13 5.99 13.05
CA ALA A 87 -6.36 7.35 13.57
C ALA A 87 -5.95 8.46 12.57
N LEU A 88 -4.83 8.29 11.85
CA LEU A 88 -4.38 9.29 10.86
C LEU A 88 -5.31 9.38 9.64
N VAL A 89 -5.88 8.26 9.22
CA VAL A 89 -6.83 8.23 8.12
C VAL A 89 -8.17 8.82 8.53
N MET A 90 -8.60 8.63 9.77
CA MET A 90 -9.79 9.31 10.30
C MET A 90 -9.63 10.84 10.25
N LEU A 91 -8.45 11.36 10.59
CA LEU A 91 -8.12 12.78 10.40
C LEU A 91 -8.16 13.18 8.92
N SER A 92 -7.70 12.33 8.03
CA SER A 92 -7.78 12.59 6.59
C SER A 92 -9.21 12.65 6.08
N CYS A 93 -10.09 11.80 6.56
CA CYS A 93 -11.53 11.87 6.24
C CYS A 93 -12.16 13.19 6.70
N LEU A 94 -11.79 13.68 7.89
CA LEU A 94 -12.21 15.00 8.36
C LEU A 94 -11.64 16.13 7.48
N ALA A 95 -10.38 16.03 7.08
CA ALA A 95 -9.75 17.00 6.19
C ALA A 95 -10.42 17.03 4.81
N ILE A 96 -10.73 15.87 4.22
CA ILE A 96 -11.51 15.75 2.98
C ILE A 96 -12.88 16.43 3.15
N ARG A 97 -13.58 16.16 4.25
CA ARG A 97 -14.86 16.80 4.53
C ARG A 97 -14.75 18.32 4.57
N ASN A 98 -13.78 18.85 5.30
CA ASN A 98 -13.56 20.28 5.41
C ASN A 98 -13.19 20.91 4.06
N GLU A 99 -12.37 20.26 3.27
CA GLU A 99 -11.99 20.71 1.93
C GLU A 99 -13.19 20.71 0.98
N ARG A 100 -14.00 19.67 1.03
CA ARG A 100 -15.27 19.56 0.29
C ARG A 100 -16.22 20.70 0.64
N GLU A 101 -16.38 21.02 1.92
CA GLU A 101 -17.22 22.13 2.37
C GLU A 101 -16.74 23.48 1.84
N LYS A 102 -15.41 23.71 1.80
CA LYS A 102 -14.82 24.91 1.18
C LYS A 102 -15.08 24.98 -0.32
N LEU A 103 -14.80 23.91 -1.05
CA LEU A 103 -14.97 23.85 -2.52
C LEU A 103 -16.43 24.09 -2.93
N ARG A 104 -17.36 23.68 -2.10
CA ARG A 104 -18.81 23.86 -2.33
C ARG A 104 -19.43 25.11 -1.68
N ASN A 105 -18.62 26.01 -1.15
CA ASN A 105 -19.10 27.20 -0.44
C ASN A 105 -20.15 26.86 0.65
N GLY A 106 -19.92 25.80 1.43
CA GLY A 106 -20.82 25.30 2.47
C GLY A 106 -21.94 24.39 1.99
N GLY A 107 -21.98 24.01 0.70
CA GLY A 107 -22.96 23.06 0.15
C GLY A 107 -22.71 21.62 0.66
N LYS A 108 -23.80 20.86 0.84
CA LYS A 108 -23.75 19.45 1.26
C LYS A 108 -23.54 18.50 0.06
N GLY A 109 -22.97 17.31 0.31
CA GLY A 109 -22.78 16.26 -0.69
C GLY A 109 -21.33 16.11 -1.16
N HIS A 110 -21.09 15.25 -2.14
CA HIS A 110 -19.77 15.04 -2.75
C HIS A 110 -19.39 16.19 -3.70
N GLN A 111 -18.10 16.33 -3.97
CA GLN A 111 -17.57 17.30 -4.95
C GLN A 111 -17.36 16.56 -6.29
N PRO A 112 -18.20 16.79 -7.32
CA PRO A 112 -18.07 16.11 -8.60
C PRO A 112 -16.74 16.49 -9.29
N ASN A 113 -16.22 15.57 -10.10
CA ASN A 113 -14.97 15.75 -10.84
C ASN A 113 -13.82 16.27 -9.96
N HIS A 114 -13.71 15.74 -8.74
CA HIS A 114 -12.63 16.08 -7.81
C HIS A 114 -11.96 14.84 -7.26
N ALA A 115 -10.65 14.88 -7.14
CA ALA A 115 -9.86 13.80 -6.56
C ALA A 115 -9.03 14.30 -5.38
N TYR A 116 -9.16 13.62 -4.24
CA TYR A 116 -8.31 13.83 -3.06
C TYR A 116 -7.16 12.86 -3.10
N ILE A 117 -5.93 13.36 -2.95
CA ILE A 117 -4.71 12.56 -2.93
C ILE A 117 -4.17 12.58 -1.52
N LEU A 118 -4.20 11.44 -0.82
CA LEU A 118 -3.67 11.24 0.52
C LEU A 118 -2.22 10.76 0.43
N ASP A 119 -1.26 11.57 0.84
CA ASP A 119 0.16 11.22 0.88
C ASP A 119 0.54 10.88 2.30
N GLN A 120 0.89 9.85 2.49
CA GLN A 120 1.69 8.65 2.80
C GLN A 120 0.92 7.72 3.74
N LEU A 121 0.21 6.76 3.21
CA LEU A 121 -0.34 5.66 4.00
C LEU A 121 0.78 4.69 4.41
N LYS A 122 0.74 4.21 5.65
CA LYS A 122 1.80 3.38 6.24
C LYS A 122 1.31 2.10 6.91
N ARG A 123 0.01 1.92 7.01
CA ARG A 123 -0.60 0.78 7.68
C ARG A 123 -1.77 0.22 6.87
N LYS A 124 -1.98 -1.09 7.03
CA LYS A 124 -3.09 -1.80 6.40
C LYS A 124 -4.44 -1.26 6.84
N GLU A 125 -4.58 -0.97 8.14
CA GLU A 125 -5.81 -0.48 8.74
C GLU A 125 -6.26 0.84 8.12
N GLU A 126 -5.30 1.70 7.75
CA GLU A 126 -5.56 2.96 7.05
C GLU A 126 -6.20 2.72 5.66
N ALA A 127 -5.68 1.75 4.90
CA ALA A 127 -6.23 1.39 3.60
C ALA A 127 -7.59 0.69 3.72
N ASP A 128 -7.76 -0.18 4.71
CA ASP A 128 -9.01 -0.90 4.94
C ASP A 128 -10.14 0.08 5.31
N THR A 129 -9.87 1.07 6.18
CA THR A 129 -10.83 2.13 6.53
C THR A 129 -11.23 2.96 5.32
N LEU A 130 -10.26 3.37 4.48
CA LEU A 130 -10.57 4.11 3.26
C LEU A 130 -11.42 3.29 2.28
N ARG A 131 -11.15 1.98 2.16
CA ARG A 131 -11.99 1.07 1.35
C ARG A 131 -13.40 0.94 1.90
N GLN A 132 -13.57 0.91 3.21
CA GLN A 132 -14.89 0.89 3.84
C GLN A 132 -15.67 2.18 3.61
N VAL A 133 -15.01 3.33 3.72
CA VAL A 133 -15.64 4.66 3.60
C VAL A 133 -15.95 5.01 2.13
N TYR A 134 -15.01 4.78 1.21
CA TYR A 134 -15.11 5.24 -0.18
C TYR A 134 -15.39 4.12 -1.19
N GLY A 135 -15.33 2.85 -0.76
CA GLY A 135 -15.61 1.69 -1.62
C GLY A 135 -14.71 1.65 -2.85
N ARG A 136 -15.33 1.51 -4.01
CA ARG A 136 -14.63 1.44 -5.31
C ARG A 136 -14.05 2.77 -5.80
N LEU A 137 -14.35 3.86 -5.11
CA LEU A 137 -13.82 5.20 -5.42
C LEU A 137 -12.52 5.48 -4.67
N PHE A 138 -12.08 4.58 -3.79
CA PHE A 138 -10.74 4.59 -3.21
C PHE A 138 -9.78 3.75 -4.05
N ILE A 139 -8.65 4.34 -4.39
CA ILE A 139 -7.58 3.72 -5.17
C ILE A 139 -6.29 3.84 -4.39
N LEU A 140 -5.64 2.72 -4.08
CA LEU A 140 -4.35 2.68 -3.42
C LEU A 140 -3.23 2.52 -4.46
N ILE A 141 -2.28 3.43 -4.46
CA ILE A 141 -1.12 3.41 -5.35
C ILE A 141 0.13 3.17 -4.50
N SER A 142 0.79 2.03 -4.73
CA SER A 142 2.08 1.72 -4.12
C SER A 142 3.23 2.13 -5.03
N ILE A 143 4.12 2.98 -4.49
CA ILE A 143 5.25 3.53 -5.24
C ILE A 143 6.51 2.77 -4.83
N TYR A 144 7.05 2.01 -5.75
CA TYR A 144 8.28 1.25 -5.59
C TYR A 144 9.50 2.09 -5.97
N SER A 145 10.57 1.89 -5.23
CA SER A 145 11.91 2.32 -5.58
C SER A 145 12.93 1.34 -5.02
N GLU A 146 13.99 1.09 -5.76
CA GLU A 146 15.08 0.22 -5.35
C GLU A 146 15.69 0.68 -4.01
N LYS A 147 15.98 -0.28 -3.11
CA LYS A 147 16.45 0.03 -1.75
C LYS A 147 17.71 0.87 -1.74
N GLU A 148 18.69 0.52 -2.57
CA GLU A 148 19.96 1.27 -2.64
C GLU A 148 19.77 2.68 -3.23
N ALA A 149 18.83 2.86 -4.15
CA ALA A 149 18.47 4.18 -4.66
C ALA A 149 17.84 5.06 -3.56
N ARG A 150 16.98 4.47 -2.72
CA ARG A 150 16.38 5.15 -1.55
C ARG A 150 17.44 5.51 -0.51
N VAL A 151 18.37 4.59 -0.20
CA VAL A 151 19.47 4.85 0.72
C VAL A 151 20.32 6.01 0.24
N ARG A 152 20.72 6.01 -1.04
CA ARG A 152 21.51 7.13 -1.61
C ARG A 152 20.77 8.47 -1.54
N ARG A 153 19.48 8.51 -1.90
CA ARG A 153 18.68 9.74 -1.81
C ARG A 153 18.57 10.26 -0.38
N LEU A 154 18.28 9.36 0.56
CA LEU A 154 18.10 9.73 1.95
C LEU A 154 19.42 10.15 2.60
N ALA A 155 20.53 9.44 2.35
CA ALA A 155 21.86 9.80 2.82
C ALA A 155 22.29 11.19 2.29
N ASN A 156 21.96 11.51 1.02
CA ASN A 156 22.20 12.84 0.47
C ASN A 156 21.39 13.92 1.20
N ARG A 157 20.12 13.69 1.49
CA ARG A 157 19.28 14.64 2.25
C ARG A 157 19.81 14.85 3.68
N ILE A 158 20.19 13.75 4.37
CA ILE A 158 20.83 13.83 5.69
C ILE A 158 22.13 14.67 5.63
N ARG A 159 22.98 14.38 4.65
CA ARG A 159 24.22 15.13 4.43
C ARG A 159 23.99 16.64 4.25
N GLU A 160 22.93 17.04 3.54
CA GLU A 160 22.60 18.45 3.28
C GLU A 160 22.35 19.22 4.57
N ASP A 161 21.73 18.63 5.57
CA ASP A 161 21.50 19.24 6.88
C ASP A 161 22.82 19.56 7.63
N TYR A 162 23.89 18.82 7.34
CA TYR A 162 25.19 19.02 7.96
C TYR A 162 26.20 19.77 7.08
N SER A 163 25.77 20.24 5.91
CA SER A 163 26.62 21.00 4.95
C SER A 163 27.92 20.28 4.56
N ILE A 164 27.90 18.96 4.50
CA ILE A 164 29.03 18.11 4.12
C ILE A 164 29.05 17.88 2.61
N ALA A 165 30.23 17.87 1.99
CA ALA A 165 30.36 17.79 0.53
C ALA A 165 29.88 16.45 -0.07
N LYS A 166 30.12 15.33 0.62
CA LYS A 166 29.71 13.98 0.18
C LYS A 166 29.12 13.19 1.36
N PRO A 167 28.15 12.28 1.09
CA PRO A 167 27.66 11.36 2.12
C PRO A 167 28.81 10.53 2.69
N THR A 168 28.78 10.29 4.00
CA THR A 168 29.67 9.37 4.69
C THR A 168 28.96 8.05 5.00
N LEU A 169 29.71 7.06 5.45
CA LEU A 169 29.15 5.78 5.90
C LEU A 169 28.12 5.96 7.04
N GLU A 170 28.30 6.97 7.88
CA GLU A 170 27.37 7.31 8.95
C GLU A 170 26.00 7.75 8.40
N HIS A 171 25.98 8.61 7.37
CA HIS A 171 24.76 9.05 6.71
C HIS A 171 24.03 7.89 6.02
N GLU A 172 24.77 6.96 5.39
CA GLU A 172 24.19 5.77 4.78
C GLU A 172 23.61 4.82 5.85
N THR A 173 24.33 4.65 6.97
CA THR A 173 23.86 3.83 8.10
C THR A 173 22.58 4.42 8.70
N ALA A 174 22.54 5.72 8.93
CA ALA A 174 21.33 6.40 9.41
C ALA A 174 20.16 6.24 8.43
N ALA A 175 20.41 6.38 7.13
CA ALA A 175 19.41 6.17 6.10
C ALA A 175 18.86 4.74 6.11
N ARG A 176 19.72 3.72 6.23
CA ARG A 176 19.31 2.30 6.31
C ARG A 176 18.46 2.01 7.55
N LEU A 177 18.81 2.59 8.70
CA LEU A 177 18.03 2.42 9.94
C LEU A 177 16.63 3.04 9.81
N LEU A 178 16.51 4.24 9.23
CA LEU A 178 15.23 4.88 8.99
C LEU A 178 14.35 4.08 8.02
N ILE A 179 14.96 3.55 6.95
CA ILE A 179 14.25 2.71 5.97
C ILE A 179 13.76 1.41 6.62
N ALA A 180 14.60 0.74 7.42
CA ALA A 180 14.21 -0.48 8.09
C ALA A 180 13.06 -0.26 9.06
N ARG A 181 13.09 0.83 9.82
CA ARG A 181 12.01 1.21 10.74
C ARG A 181 10.69 1.52 10.03
N ASP A 182 10.73 2.15 8.88
CA ASP A 182 9.55 2.45 8.07
C ASP A 182 8.93 1.17 7.46
N GLU A 183 9.78 0.24 7.05
CA GLU A 183 9.32 -1.04 6.51
C GLU A 183 8.58 -1.86 7.57
N GLU A 184 9.13 -1.93 8.79
CA GLU A 184 8.52 -2.63 9.93
C GLU A 184 9.14 -2.15 11.25
N GLU A 185 8.38 -1.45 12.07
CA GLU A 185 8.81 -0.98 13.37
C GLU A 185 8.60 -2.08 14.43
N GLN A 186 9.65 -2.86 14.66
CA GLN A 186 9.60 -4.00 15.58
C GLN A 186 9.38 -3.55 17.04
N GLY A 187 8.51 -4.28 17.76
CA GLY A 187 8.22 -4.05 19.17
C GLY A 187 7.25 -2.89 19.44
N GLU A 188 6.78 -2.17 18.41
CA GLU A 188 5.80 -1.10 18.55
C GLU A 188 4.43 -1.54 18.00
N PRO A 189 3.42 -1.77 18.87
CA PRO A 189 2.09 -2.23 18.43
C PRO A 189 1.47 -1.29 17.39
N HIS A 190 1.62 0.02 17.58
CA HIS A 190 1.11 1.07 16.69
C HIS A 190 2.14 1.59 15.68
N GLY A 191 3.25 0.87 15.51
CA GLY A 191 4.38 1.24 14.64
C GLY A 191 4.10 1.18 13.15
N GLN A 192 5.07 1.60 12.36
CA GLN A 192 5.01 1.54 10.90
C GLN A 192 4.97 0.09 10.41
N ARG A 193 4.12 -0.22 9.42
CA ARG A 193 3.94 -1.57 8.85
C ARG A 193 3.76 -1.52 7.34
N LEU A 194 4.69 -0.86 6.67
CA LEU A 194 4.61 -0.68 5.22
C LEU A 194 4.51 -2.01 4.47
N ARG A 195 5.18 -3.06 4.94
CA ARG A 195 5.15 -4.40 4.33
C ARG A 195 3.75 -5.01 4.26
N GLU A 196 2.85 -4.62 5.16
CA GLU A 196 1.47 -5.12 5.19
C GLU A 196 0.56 -4.35 4.23
N VAL A 197 0.73 -3.02 4.11
CA VAL A 197 -0.13 -2.19 3.26
C VAL A 197 0.33 -2.17 1.79
N PHE A 198 1.62 -2.21 1.55
CA PHE A 198 2.19 -2.10 0.20
C PHE A 198 1.60 -3.11 -0.80
N PRO A 199 1.43 -4.42 -0.47
CA PRO A 199 0.86 -5.40 -1.39
C PRO A 199 -0.63 -5.23 -1.66
N LEU A 200 -1.34 -4.39 -0.89
CA LEU A 200 -2.79 -4.19 -1.03
C LEU A 200 -3.16 -3.19 -2.13
N ALA A 201 -2.18 -2.61 -2.82
CA ALA A 201 -2.39 -1.58 -3.82
C ALA A 201 -3.16 -2.09 -5.05
N ASP A 202 -3.94 -1.18 -5.61
CA ASP A 202 -4.64 -1.35 -6.88
C ASP A 202 -3.71 -1.04 -8.07
N LEU A 203 -2.65 -0.24 -7.82
CA LEU A 203 -1.65 0.13 -8.82
C LEU A 203 -0.24 0.16 -8.20
N PHE A 204 0.72 -0.46 -8.89
CA PHE A 204 2.14 -0.43 -8.53
C PHE A 204 2.92 0.40 -9.54
N VAL A 205 3.71 1.36 -9.06
CA VAL A 205 4.47 2.29 -9.90
C VAL A 205 5.94 2.29 -9.49
N ASN A 206 6.84 2.05 -10.44
CA ASN A 206 8.28 2.17 -10.21
C ASN A 206 8.75 3.60 -10.52
N ILE A 207 9.16 4.34 -9.48
CA ILE A 207 9.62 5.73 -9.64
C ILE A 207 11.05 5.83 -10.22
N ASP A 208 11.82 4.77 -10.19
CA ASP A 208 13.20 4.79 -10.70
C ASP A 208 13.24 4.83 -12.24
N ASP A 209 12.10 4.49 -12.91
CA ASP A 209 11.85 4.72 -14.33
C ASP A 209 10.59 5.58 -14.52
N LEU A 210 10.76 6.90 -14.59
CA LEU A 210 9.64 7.84 -14.72
C LEU A 210 8.87 7.70 -16.05
N GLN A 211 9.52 7.26 -17.13
CA GLN A 211 8.82 7.04 -18.40
C GLN A 211 7.90 5.84 -18.33
N GLN A 212 8.35 4.76 -17.70
CA GLN A 212 7.51 3.60 -17.43
C GLN A 212 6.40 3.95 -16.43
N ALA A 213 6.72 4.69 -15.36
CA ALA A 213 5.74 5.17 -14.39
C ALA A 213 4.60 5.94 -15.07
N GLU A 214 4.92 6.88 -15.96
CA GLU A 214 3.93 7.64 -16.69
C GLU A 214 3.06 6.76 -17.61
N ARG A 215 3.65 5.80 -18.32
CA ARG A 215 2.89 4.84 -19.14
C ARG A 215 1.94 3.98 -18.31
N VAL A 216 2.38 3.51 -17.15
CA VAL A 216 1.56 2.69 -16.24
C VAL A 216 0.40 3.51 -15.67
N ILE A 217 0.64 4.75 -15.24
CA ILE A 217 -0.37 5.67 -14.74
C ILE A 217 -1.37 6.04 -15.85
N ASP A 218 -0.90 6.38 -17.04
CA ASP A 218 -1.78 6.67 -18.20
C ASP A 218 -2.71 5.49 -18.50
N ARG A 219 -2.12 4.30 -18.65
CA ARG A 219 -2.89 3.06 -18.90
C ARG A 219 -3.94 2.82 -17.82
N PHE A 220 -3.57 2.98 -16.55
CA PHE A 220 -4.49 2.80 -15.43
C PHE A 220 -5.67 3.77 -15.52
N PHE A 221 -5.43 5.07 -15.65
CA PHE A 221 -6.52 6.05 -15.70
C PHE A 221 -7.38 5.92 -16.95
N ARG A 222 -6.79 5.60 -18.11
CA ARG A 222 -7.58 5.29 -19.30
C ARG A 222 -8.55 4.13 -19.06
N SER A 223 -8.07 3.04 -18.47
CA SER A 223 -8.92 1.89 -18.12
C SER A 223 -9.96 2.26 -17.06
N PHE A 224 -9.56 2.99 -16.02
CA PHE A 224 -10.43 3.41 -14.93
C PHE A 224 -11.58 4.31 -15.42
N PHE A 225 -11.29 5.21 -16.34
CA PHE A 225 -12.30 6.09 -16.97
C PHE A 225 -13.02 5.46 -18.17
N GLY A 226 -12.96 4.15 -18.34
CA GLY A 226 -13.83 3.40 -19.22
C GLY A 226 -13.33 3.21 -20.65
N ALA A 227 -12.03 3.38 -20.91
CA ALA A 227 -11.48 2.97 -22.20
C ALA A 227 -11.59 1.44 -22.35
N ASN A 228 -12.25 0.98 -23.42
CA ASN A 228 -12.53 -0.43 -23.67
C ASN A 228 -11.57 -1.11 -24.66
N ASN A 229 -10.51 -0.42 -25.03
CA ASN A 229 -9.49 -0.91 -25.97
C ASN A 229 -8.20 -1.40 -25.28
N PHE A 230 -8.29 -1.73 -23.98
CA PHE A 230 -7.20 -2.31 -23.20
C PHE A 230 -7.55 -3.71 -22.75
N SER A 231 -6.62 -4.64 -22.98
CA SER A 231 -6.60 -5.96 -22.36
C SER A 231 -5.49 -6.01 -21.30
N PRO A 232 -5.54 -6.97 -20.36
CA PRO A 232 -4.42 -7.18 -19.44
C PRO A 232 -3.11 -7.45 -20.18
N MET A 233 -2.00 -6.99 -19.63
CA MET A 233 -0.68 -7.45 -20.02
C MET A 233 -0.45 -8.91 -19.57
N LYS A 234 0.54 -9.60 -20.14
CA LYS A 234 0.84 -11.00 -19.77
C LYS A 234 1.02 -11.17 -18.27
N ASP A 235 1.78 -10.28 -17.65
CA ASP A 235 2.07 -10.34 -16.21
C ASP A 235 0.81 -10.06 -15.36
N GLU A 236 -0.02 -9.09 -15.76
CA GLU A 236 -1.29 -8.79 -15.10
C GLU A 236 -2.24 -9.99 -15.17
N TYR A 237 -2.37 -10.58 -16.36
CA TYR A 237 -3.19 -11.77 -16.57
C TYR A 237 -2.65 -12.96 -15.77
N GLY A 238 -1.31 -13.16 -15.80
CA GLY A 238 -0.65 -14.21 -15.06
C GLY A 238 -0.89 -14.12 -13.56
N MET A 239 -0.76 -12.92 -12.99
CA MET A 239 -1.04 -12.68 -11.57
C MET A 239 -2.52 -12.86 -11.21
N TYR A 240 -3.43 -12.45 -12.09
CA TYR A 240 -4.86 -12.69 -11.90
C TYR A 240 -5.20 -14.20 -11.85
N ILE A 241 -4.66 -14.97 -12.78
CA ILE A 241 -4.87 -16.42 -12.82
C ILE A 241 -4.23 -17.12 -11.61
N ALA A 242 -3.02 -16.70 -11.19
CA ALA A 242 -2.40 -17.21 -9.97
C ALA A 242 -3.26 -16.87 -8.73
N LYS A 243 -3.79 -15.66 -8.66
CA LYS A 243 -4.73 -15.27 -7.57
C LYS A 243 -6.01 -16.11 -7.62
N ALA A 244 -6.57 -16.36 -8.81
CA ALA A 244 -7.74 -17.23 -8.97
C ALA A 244 -7.44 -18.67 -8.48
N ALA A 245 -6.25 -19.20 -8.78
CA ALA A 245 -5.83 -20.52 -8.30
C ALA A 245 -5.78 -20.60 -6.77
N SER A 246 -5.42 -19.51 -6.08
CA SER A 246 -5.38 -19.47 -4.61
C SER A 246 -6.74 -19.64 -3.93
N LEU A 247 -7.85 -19.37 -4.64
CA LEU A 247 -9.20 -19.54 -4.11
C LEU A 247 -9.57 -21.00 -3.80
N ARG A 248 -8.81 -21.94 -4.33
CA ARG A 248 -8.98 -23.37 -4.05
C ARG A 248 -8.31 -23.80 -2.74
N SER A 249 -7.39 -23.01 -2.21
CA SER A 249 -6.69 -23.31 -0.97
C SER A 249 -7.56 -22.97 0.23
N LEU A 250 -7.64 -23.93 1.17
CA LEU A 250 -8.20 -23.76 2.51
C LEU A 250 -7.08 -23.85 3.59
N ASP A 251 -5.80 -23.67 3.17
CA ASP A 251 -4.69 -23.62 4.11
C ASP A 251 -4.96 -22.62 5.24
N LEU A 252 -4.74 -23.08 6.48
CA LEU A 252 -5.11 -22.31 7.69
C LEU A 252 -4.23 -21.07 7.92
N SER A 253 -3.08 -21.00 7.27
CA SER A 253 -2.13 -19.88 7.39
C SER A 253 -2.30 -18.85 6.29
N ARG A 254 -2.03 -19.23 5.03
CA ARG A 254 -2.14 -18.37 3.85
C ARG A 254 -2.56 -19.16 2.64
N GLN A 255 -3.50 -18.64 1.87
CA GLN A 255 -3.92 -19.22 0.60
C GLN A 255 -3.03 -18.66 -0.51
N VAL A 256 -2.19 -19.52 -1.08
CA VAL A 256 -1.24 -19.18 -2.13
C VAL A 256 -1.63 -19.90 -3.43
N GLY A 257 -1.67 -19.16 -4.52
CA GLY A 257 -1.85 -19.71 -5.86
C GLY A 257 -0.64 -19.45 -6.73
N ALA A 258 -0.41 -20.34 -7.67
CA ALA A 258 0.65 -20.23 -8.67
C ALA A 258 0.11 -20.56 -10.05
N ALA A 259 0.69 -19.92 -11.06
CA ALA A 259 0.42 -20.19 -12.46
C ALA A 259 1.73 -20.24 -13.24
N ILE A 260 1.85 -21.22 -14.11
CA ILE A 260 2.99 -21.40 -15.02
C ILE A 260 2.51 -21.06 -16.43
N PHE A 261 3.23 -20.17 -17.09
CA PHE A 261 2.95 -19.73 -18.46
C PHE A 261 4.09 -20.07 -19.40
N SER A 262 3.75 -20.28 -20.66
CA SER A 262 4.73 -20.29 -21.74
C SER A 262 5.23 -18.86 -22.01
N ASP A 263 6.32 -18.74 -22.75
CA ASP A 263 6.82 -17.47 -23.29
C ASP A 263 5.81 -16.73 -24.18
N LYS A 264 4.86 -17.49 -24.75
CA LYS A 264 3.75 -16.95 -25.56
C LYS A 264 2.57 -16.44 -24.72
N GLY A 265 2.55 -16.73 -23.41
CA GLY A 265 1.46 -16.33 -22.50
C GLY A 265 0.34 -17.35 -22.37
N GLU A 266 0.54 -18.60 -22.84
CA GLU A 266 -0.41 -19.69 -22.65
C GLU A 266 -0.24 -20.30 -21.26
N VAL A 267 -1.38 -20.60 -20.59
CA VAL A 267 -1.36 -21.27 -19.28
C VAL A 267 -0.94 -22.73 -19.46
N ILE A 268 0.16 -23.11 -18.82
CA ILE A 268 0.67 -24.49 -18.82
C ILE A 268 0.10 -25.26 -17.63
N ALA A 269 0.16 -24.67 -16.43
CA ALA A 269 -0.30 -25.31 -15.21
C ALA A 269 -0.75 -24.28 -14.16
N LEU A 270 -1.64 -24.72 -13.27
CA LEU A 270 -2.13 -23.98 -12.12
C LEU A 270 -1.96 -24.83 -10.87
N GLY A 271 -1.66 -24.19 -9.74
CA GLY A 271 -1.54 -24.86 -8.47
C GLY A 271 -1.88 -23.94 -7.30
N CYS A 272 -2.11 -24.54 -6.15
CA CYS A 272 -2.25 -23.85 -4.87
C CYS A 272 -1.60 -24.67 -3.76
N ASN A 273 -1.34 -24.01 -2.62
CA ASN A 273 -0.86 -24.71 -1.43
C ASN A 273 -2.01 -25.42 -0.73
N GLU A 274 -2.32 -26.62 -1.16
CA GLU A 274 -3.37 -27.43 -0.58
C GLU A 274 -2.93 -28.87 -0.44
N VAL A 275 -3.56 -29.63 0.45
CA VAL A 275 -3.31 -31.05 0.65
C VAL A 275 -3.62 -31.79 -0.65
N PRO A 276 -2.65 -32.55 -1.23
CA PRO A 276 -2.90 -33.31 -2.46
C PRO A 276 -3.73 -34.57 -2.15
N LYS A 277 -4.56 -34.97 -3.11
CA LYS A 277 -5.26 -36.26 -3.05
C LYS A 277 -4.27 -37.43 -3.29
N PRO A 278 -4.50 -38.59 -2.61
CA PRO A 278 -3.92 -39.85 -3.07
C PRO A 278 -4.23 -40.04 -4.56
N GLU A 279 -3.28 -40.52 -5.34
CA GLU A 279 -3.38 -40.73 -6.80
C GLU A 279 -3.39 -39.43 -7.64
N GLY A 280 -3.28 -38.26 -7.03
CA GLY A 280 -3.11 -36.96 -7.70
C GLY A 280 -4.35 -36.07 -7.67
N GLY A 281 -4.12 -34.81 -7.99
CA GLY A 281 -5.11 -33.74 -7.90
C GLY A 281 -5.23 -33.13 -6.53
N SER A 282 -6.22 -32.28 -6.34
CA SER A 282 -6.53 -31.59 -5.07
C SER A 282 -8.00 -31.81 -4.71
N TYR A 283 -8.31 -31.69 -3.44
CA TYR A 283 -9.69 -31.79 -2.95
C TYR A 283 -10.55 -30.62 -3.45
N TRP A 284 -11.84 -30.91 -3.65
CA TRP A 284 -12.88 -29.97 -3.97
C TRP A 284 -13.93 -29.93 -2.85
N ALA A 285 -14.79 -28.92 -2.85
CA ALA A 285 -15.82 -28.76 -1.84
C ALA A 285 -16.87 -29.91 -1.87
N GLU A 286 -17.04 -30.59 -3.00
CA GLU A 286 -17.97 -31.70 -3.21
C GLU A 286 -17.38 -33.06 -2.80
N ASP A 287 -16.09 -33.13 -2.48
CA ASP A 287 -15.47 -34.41 -2.08
C ASP A 287 -15.98 -34.86 -0.70
N SER A 288 -16.46 -36.08 -0.63
CA SER A 288 -17.02 -36.66 0.62
C SER A 288 -15.96 -37.07 1.63
N ASP A 289 -14.71 -37.27 1.18
CA ASP A 289 -13.55 -37.66 2.01
C ASP A 289 -12.50 -36.52 1.93
N ASP A 290 -12.85 -35.36 2.46
CA ASP A 290 -11.98 -34.19 2.44
C ASP A 290 -10.95 -34.28 3.57
N GLN A 291 -9.67 -34.47 3.20
CA GLN A 291 -8.54 -34.58 4.11
C GLN A 291 -7.71 -33.28 4.21
N ARG A 292 -8.30 -32.14 3.81
CA ARG A 292 -7.64 -30.84 3.99
C ARG A 292 -7.55 -30.45 5.47
N ASP A 293 -6.53 -29.75 5.84
CA ASP A 293 -6.26 -29.32 7.23
C ASP A 293 -7.49 -28.65 7.89
N TYR A 294 -8.23 -27.85 7.14
CA TYR A 294 -9.48 -27.25 7.58
C TYR A 294 -10.55 -28.30 7.94
N ALA A 295 -10.71 -29.31 7.10
CA ALA A 295 -11.74 -30.35 7.28
C ALA A 295 -11.42 -31.30 8.44
N ILE A 296 -10.14 -31.63 8.64
CA ILE A 296 -9.68 -32.50 9.74
C ILE A 296 -9.44 -31.75 11.05
N GLY A 297 -9.56 -30.40 11.06
CA GLY A 297 -9.49 -29.58 12.25
C GLY A 297 -8.08 -29.30 12.77
N GLY A 298 -7.05 -29.32 11.93
CA GLY A 298 -5.71 -28.93 12.34
C GLY A 298 -4.63 -29.08 11.28
N ASP A 299 -3.63 -28.22 11.35
CA ASP A 299 -2.45 -28.22 10.50
C ASP A 299 -1.48 -29.34 10.93
N GLU A 300 -1.28 -30.33 10.08
CA GLU A 300 -0.36 -31.47 10.35
C GLU A 300 1.11 -31.00 10.45
N ASN A 301 1.51 -29.98 9.70
CA ASN A 301 2.86 -29.42 9.84
C ASN A 301 3.07 -28.79 11.22
N GLU A 302 2.07 -28.12 11.77
CA GLU A 302 2.13 -27.56 13.13
C GLU A 302 2.23 -28.67 14.20
N LYS A 303 1.49 -29.76 14.04
CA LYS A 303 1.57 -30.93 14.93
C LYS A 303 2.98 -31.53 14.90
N ILE A 304 3.53 -31.74 13.72
CA ILE A 304 4.89 -32.28 13.54
C ILE A 304 5.95 -31.34 14.13
N LYS A 305 5.87 -30.02 13.89
CA LYS A 305 6.78 -29.04 14.47
C LYS A 305 6.74 -29.05 15.99
N ARG A 306 5.55 -29.12 16.60
CA ARG A 306 5.40 -29.20 18.05
C ARG A 306 5.99 -30.49 18.61
N ALA A 307 5.78 -31.62 17.93
CA ALA A 307 6.37 -32.90 18.31
C ALA A 307 7.90 -32.85 18.29
N LEU A 308 8.50 -32.30 17.23
CA LEU A 308 9.95 -32.13 17.10
C LEU A 308 10.53 -31.20 18.18
N LEU A 309 9.85 -30.07 18.47
CA LEU A 309 10.27 -29.16 19.54
C LEU A 309 10.24 -29.82 20.92
N LEU A 310 9.23 -30.65 21.21
CA LEU A 310 9.16 -31.40 22.45
C LEU A 310 10.25 -32.47 22.57
N ASP A 311 10.63 -33.11 21.47
CA ASP A 311 11.74 -34.07 21.45
C ASP A 311 13.12 -33.42 21.66
N VAL A 312 13.32 -32.22 21.12
CA VAL A 312 14.58 -31.45 21.31
C VAL A 312 14.66 -30.88 22.75
N ALA A 313 13.52 -30.61 23.38
CA ALA A 313 13.46 -30.06 24.73
C ALA A 313 13.56 -31.13 25.86
N ARG A 314 13.55 -32.42 25.50
CA ARG A 314 13.79 -33.57 26.42
C ARG A 314 15.26 -33.97 26.40
#